data_f1e2c8ce0d0dc2c89f2418a6da85e9f3
#
_entry.id   f1e2c8ce0d0dc2c89f2418a6da85e9f3
#
_cell.length_a   1.000
_cell.length_b   1.000
_cell.length_c   1.000
_cell.angle_alpha   90.00
_cell.angle_beta   90.00
_cell.angle_gamma   90.00
#
_symmetry.space_group_name_H-M   'P 1'
#
loop_
_entity.id
_entity.type
_entity.pdbx_description
1 polymer ?
#
loop_
_entity_poly.entity_id
_entity_poly.type
_entity_poly.pdbx_seq_one_letter_code
_entity_poly.pdbx_strand_id
1 'polypeptide(L)'
;RLLQVLLESQIEVHLTISDSARVVAQHELNLTLDLKQFEVDQFLPGHASGGTLVYHHYKDFMTPIASGSFKTRGMIVCPCSGGTMSGIATAASRNLIQRAADVHLKENRPLVLVPRETPLSLIQIDNMRTACAAGATILPAHC
;
A
#
# COMPACT_ATOMS: atom_id res chain seq x y z
N ARG A 1 13.28 0.99 0.51
CA ARG A 1 13.95 -0.28 0.87
C ARG A 1 13.06 -1.50 0.60
N LEU A 2 11.80 -1.57 1.10
CA LEU A 2 10.92 -2.73 0.88
C LEU A 2 10.74 -3.06 -0.62
N LEU A 3 10.36 -2.08 -1.44
CA LEU A 3 10.19 -2.27 -2.88
C LEU A 3 11.47 -2.81 -3.54
N GLN A 4 12.63 -2.28 -3.17
CA GLN A 4 13.93 -2.74 -3.66
C GLN A 4 14.13 -4.23 -3.37
N VAL A 5 13.91 -4.67 -2.12
CA VAL A 5 14.07 -6.08 -1.72
C VAL A 5 13.12 -6.99 -2.50
N LEU A 6 11.86 -6.57 -2.71
CA LEU A 6 10.89 -7.35 -3.47
C LEU A 6 11.32 -7.54 -4.93
N LEU A 7 11.81 -6.48 -5.58
CA LEU A 7 12.29 -6.54 -6.97
C LEU A 7 13.59 -7.36 -7.09
N GLU A 8 14.52 -7.21 -6.15
CA GLU A 8 15.74 -8.03 -6.08
C GLU A 8 15.41 -9.53 -5.90
N SER A 9 14.31 -9.85 -5.24
CA SER A 9 13.81 -11.22 -5.08
C SER A 9 13.05 -11.76 -6.30
N GLN A 10 13.08 -11.06 -7.43
CA GLN A 10 12.42 -11.42 -8.70
C GLN A 10 10.90 -11.62 -8.56
N ILE A 11 10.28 -10.86 -7.65
CA ILE A 11 8.83 -10.88 -7.43
C ILE A 11 8.18 -9.87 -8.40
N GLU A 12 7.04 -10.26 -8.99
CA GLU A 12 6.18 -9.30 -9.67
C GLU A 12 5.44 -8.45 -8.63
N VAL A 13 5.65 -7.14 -8.71
CA VAL A 13 5.09 -6.16 -7.77
C VAL A 13 4.08 -5.27 -8.47
N HIS A 14 2.85 -5.25 -7.98
CA HIS A 14 1.83 -4.28 -8.35
C HIS A 14 1.89 -3.12 -7.35
N LEU A 15 2.29 -1.94 -7.82
CA LEU A 15 2.51 -0.76 -6.99
C LEU A 15 1.42 0.28 -7.22
N THR A 16 0.90 0.84 -6.14
CA THR A 16 0.08 2.05 -6.18
C THR A 16 0.53 3.04 -5.12
N ILE A 17 0.55 4.33 -5.45
CA ILE A 17 1.04 5.42 -4.60
C ILE A 17 -0.04 6.47 -4.49
N SER A 18 -0.41 6.87 -3.26
CA SER A 18 -1.39 7.94 -3.03
C SER A 18 -0.77 9.33 -3.22
N ASP A 19 -1.61 10.36 -3.43
CA ASP A 19 -1.16 11.75 -3.44
C ASP A 19 -0.44 12.14 -2.15
N SER A 20 -0.96 11.70 -1.00
CA SER A 20 -0.30 11.97 0.28
C SER A 20 1.09 11.33 0.37
N ALA A 21 1.24 10.10 -0.12
CA ALA A 21 2.54 9.44 -0.17
C ALA A 21 3.52 10.16 -1.11
N ARG A 22 3.04 10.72 -2.24
CA ARG A 22 3.83 11.55 -3.14
C ARG A 22 4.37 12.79 -2.42
N VAL A 23 3.51 13.48 -1.66
CA VAL A 23 3.90 14.67 -0.88
C VAL A 23 4.95 14.30 0.18
N VAL A 24 4.76 13.19 0.90
CA VAL A 24 5.72 12.70 1.89
C VAL A 24 7.06 12.34 1.24
N ALA A 25 7.06 11.66 0.09
CA ALA A 25 8.27 11.33 -0.64
C ALA A 25 9.06 12.60 -1.06
N GLN A 26 8.35 13.65 -1.47
CA GLN A 26 8.95 14.94 -1.79
C GLN A 26 9.62 15.57 -0.57
N HIS A 27 8.94 15.59 0.58
CA HIS A 27 9.43 16.28 1.79
C HIS A 27 10.48 15.49 2.56
N GLU A 28 10.29 14.17 2.70
CA GLU A 28 11.18 13.36 3.53
C GLU A 28 12.36 12.75 2.74
N LEU A 29 12.17 12.45 1.45
CA LEU A 29 13.16 11.77 0.63
C LEU A 29 13.70 12.64 -0.51
N ASN A 30 13.17 13.85 -0.68
CA ASN A 30 13.47 14.76 -1.79
C ASN A 30 13.26 14.09 -3.18
N LEU A 31 12.25 13.22 -3.27
CA LEU A 31 11.88 12.53 -4.50
C LEU A 31 10.69 13.20 -5.17
N THR A 32 10.82 13.54 -6.45
CA THR A 32 9.72 14.05 -7.25
C THR A 32 9.08 12.90 -8.02
N LEU A 33 7.84 12.53 -7.65
CA LEU A 33 7.10 11.44 -8.27
C LEU A 33 6.00 12.00 -9.17
N ASP A 34 5.98 11.59 -10.44
CA ASP A 34 4.86 11.81 -11.34
C ASP A 34 3.91 10.61 -11.28
N LEU A 35 2.74 10.79 -10.64
CA LEU A 35 1.77 9.70 -10.49
C LEU A 35 0.99 9.41 -11.79
N LYS A 36 1.07 10.27 -12.81
CA LYS A 36 0.45 10.02 -14.12
C LYS A 36 1.39 9.29 -15.07
N GLN A 37 2.69 9.54 -14.94
CA GLN A 37 3.76 8.93 -15.74
C GLN A 37 4.84 8.42 -14.79
N PHE A 38 4.46 7.45 -13.94
CA PHE A 38 5.37 6.89 -12.95
C PHE A 38 6.41 5.99 -13.61
N GLU A 39 7.67 6.28 -13.31
CA GLU A 39 8.82 5.46 -13.67
C GLU A 39 9.53 4.98 -12.41
N VAL A 40 9.98 3.72 -12.40
CA VAL A 40 10.64 3.13 -11.22
C VAL A 40 11.89 3.91 -10.81
N ASP A 41 12.62 4.48 -11.76
CA ASP A 41 13.81 5.28 -11.51
C ASP A 41 13.54 6.58 -10.72
N GLN A 42 12.31 7.08 -10.75
CA GLN A 42 11.90 8.22 -9.90
C GLN A 42 11.92 7.84 -8.41
N PHE A 43 11.64 6.58 -8.10
CA PHE A 43 11.57 6.08 -6.72
C PHE A 43 12.82 5.32 -6.28
N LEU A 44 13.47 4.64 -7.19
CA LEU A 44 14.70 3.85 -6.97
C LEU A 44 15.75 4.17 -8.07
N PRO A 45 16.40 5.33 -8.00
CA PRO A 45 17.38 5.74 -9.02
C PRO A 45 18.50 4.70 -9.18
N GLY A 46 18.78 4.32 -10.43
CA GLY A 46 19.86 3.40 -10.77
C GLY A 46 19.63 1.94 -10.35
N HIS A 47 18.39 1.57 -9.99
CA HIS A 47 18.07 0.21 -9.62
C HIS A 47 17.85 -0.66 -10.87
N ALA A 48 18.79 -1.55 -11.16
CA ALA A 48 18.60 -2.63 -12.12
C ALA A 48 17.81 -3.76 -11.44
N SER A 49 16.49 -3.79 -11.62
CA SER A 49 15.65 -4.81 -11.01
C SER A 49 15.64 -6.11 -11.82
N GLY A 50 15.76 -7.25 -11.13
CA GLY A 50 15.47 -8.55 -11.72
C GLY A 50 13.97 -8.89 -11.75
N GLY A 51 13.14 -8.14 -11.02
CA GLY A 51 11.70 -8.33 -10.90
C GLY A 51 10.90 -7.43 -11.83
N THR A 52 9.60 -7.69 -11.92
CA THR A 52 8.65 -6.90 -12.72
C THR A 52 7.89 -5.94 -11.82
N LEU A 53 7.84 -4.65 -12.19
CA LEU A 53 7.02 -3.64 -11.54
C LEU A 53 5.89 -3.20 -12.47
N VAL A 54 4.65 -3.32 -11.98
CA VAL A 54 3.45 -2.82 -12.65
C VAL A 54 2.85 -1.72 -11.79
N TYR A 55 2.88 -0.48 -12.28
CA TYR A 55 2.29 0.65 -11.56
C TYR A 55 0.82 0.83 -11.92
N HIS A 56 0.00 1.12 -10.91
CA HIS A 56 -1.42 1.46 -11.05
C HIS A 56 -1.69 2.80 -10.38
N HIS A 57 -2.30 3.72 -11.10
CA HIS A 57 -2.71 5.00 -10.50
C HIS A 57 -3.78 4.77 -9.42
N TYR A 58 -3.62 5.38 -8.26
CA TYR A 58 -4.46 5.12 -7.07
C TYR A 58 -5.95 5.49 -7.22
N LYS A 59 -6.33 6.22 -8.26
CA LYS A 59 -7.73 6.51 -8.64
C LYS A 59 -8.27 5.60 -9.74
N ASP A 60 -7.46 4.71 -10.30
CA ASP A 60 -7.87 3.82 -11.37
C ASP A 60 -8.43 2.51 -10.81
N PHE A 61 -9.74 2.36 -10.83
CA PHE A 61 -10.44 1.13 -10.41
C PHE A 61 -10.57 0.08 -11.51
N MET A 62 -10.12 0.37 -12.74
CA MET A 62 -10.18 -0.56 -13.86
C MET A 62 -8.98 -1.50 -13.93
N THR A 63 -8.13 -1.49 -12.91
CA THR A 63 -6.94 -2.33 -12.82
C THR A 63 -7.25 -3.73 -12.29
N PRO A 64 -6.45 -4.75 -12.65
CA PRO A 64 -6.67 -6.12 -12.18
C PRO A 64 -6.73 -6.25 -10.66
N ILE A 65 -5.90 -5.50 -9.92
CA ILE A 65 -5.83 -5.58 -8.44
C ILE A 65 -7.09 -5.08 -7.72
N ALA A 66 -8.00 -4.42 -8.43
CA ALA A 66 -9.31 -4.02 -7.91
C ALA A 66 -10.32 -5.18 -7.88
N SER A 67 -9.97 -6.33 -8.46
CA SER A 67 -10.84 -7.51 -8.60
C SER A 67 -10.32 -8.72 -7.84
N GLY A 68 -11.23 -9.44 -7.17
CA GLY A 68 -10.92 -10.71 -6.49
C GLY A 68 -10.50 -11.84 -7.43
N SER A 69 -10.85 -11.76 -8.73
CA SER A 69 -10.44 -12.74 -9.73
C SER A 69 -8.94 -12.70 -10.04
N PHE A 70 -8.29 -11.54 -9.87
CA PHE A 70 -6.85 -11.40 -10.01
C PHE A 70 -6.15 -11.88 -8.74
N LYS A 71 -5.38 -12.97 -8.87
CA LYS A 71 -4.73 -13.60 -7.70
C LYS A 71 -3.39 -12.96 -7.41
N THR A 72 -3.22 -12.54 -6.16
CA THR A 72 -1.97 -12.03 -5.60
C THR A 72 -1.58 -12.87 -4.38
N ARG A 73 -0.29 -12.94 -4.05
CA ARG A 73 0.21 -13.63 -2.85
C ARG A 73 -0.13 -12.89 -1.56
N GLY A 74 -0.25 -11.58 -1.63
CA GLY A 74 -0.54 -10.72 -0.49
C GLY A 74 -0.40 -9.26 -0.84
N MET A 75 -0.72 -8.39 0.11
CA MET A 75 -0.61 -6.94 -0.02
C MET A 75 0.04 -6.34 1.22
N ILE A 76 0.85 -5.33 1.01
CA ILE A 76 1.48 -4.55 2.08
C ILE A 76 1.14 -3.08 1.88
N VAL A 77 0.60 -2.42 2.89
CA VAL A 77 0.39 -0.97 2.91
C VAL A 77 1.43 -0.36 3.84
N CYS A 78 2.44 0.29 3.27
CA CYS A 78 3.60 0.81 4.00
C CYS A 78 4.06 2.18 3.50
N PRO A 79 3.96 3.25 4.29
CA PRO A 79 3.22 3.32 5.56
C PRO A 79 1.71 3.32 5.34
N CYS A 80 0.96 2.89 6.36
CA CYS A 80 -0.50 2.97 6.38
C CYS A 80 -0.94 4.15 7.25
N SER A 81 -1.39 5.24 6.64
CA SER A 81 -1.91 6.40 7.39
C SER A 81 -3.21 6.07 8.12
N GLY A 82 -3.53 6.85 9.17
CA GLY A 82 -4.77 6.70 9.92
C GLY A 82 -6.02 6.77 9.04
N GLY A 83 -6.03 7.63 8.02
CA GLY A 83 -7.13 7.71 7.05
C GLY A 83 -7.24 6.47 6.17
N THR A 84 -6.12 5.89 5.73
CA THR A 84 -6.11 4.62 4.98
C THR A 84 -6.56 3.46 5.87
N MET A 85 -6.07 3.39 7.10
CA MET A 85 -6.49 2.39 8.10
C MET A 85 -8.00 2.44 8.35
N SER A 86 -8.55 3.64 8.59
CA SER A 86 -9.99 3.84 8.76
C SER A 86 -10.79 3.38 7.55
N GLY A 87 -10.33 3.74 6.33
CA GLY A 87 -11.00 3.32 5.10
C GLY A 87 -10.99 1.81 4.89
N ILE A 88 -9.91 1.14 5.26
CA ILE A 88 -9.81 -0.33 5.21
C ILE A 88 -10.71 -0.97 6.28
N ALA A 89 -10.67 -0.48 7.52
CA ALA A 89 -11.47 -1.00 8.63
C ALA A 89 -12.99 -0.90 8.38
N THR A 90 -13.42 0.08 7.59
CA THR A 90 -14.84 0.31 7.25
C THR A 90 -15.22 -0.15 5.85
N ALA A 91 -14.33 -0.81 5.11
CA ALA A 91 -14.52 -1.21 3.71
C ALA A 91 -14.98 -0.05 2.80
N ALA A 92 -14.48 1.16 3.03
CA ALA A 92 -14.94 2.37 2.35
C ALA A 92 -14.55 2.41 0.86
N SER A 93 -13.46 1.75 0.47
CA SER A 93 -12.99 1.60 -0.93
C SER A 93 -12.97 2.91 -1.74
N ARG A 94 -12.50 4.00 -1.12
CA ARG A 94 -12.49 5.35 -1.72
C ARG A 94 -11.42 5.54 -2.80
N ASN A 95 -10.42 4.68 -2.81
CA ASN A 95 -9.33 4.66 -3.78
C ASN A 95 -8.87 3.22 -4.01
N LEU A 96 -7.97 3.02 -4.97
CA LEU A 96 -7.49 1.71 -5.34
C LEU A 96 -6.76 1.00 -4.17
N ILE A 97 -6.06 1.73 -3.30
CA ILE A 97 -5.36 1.13 -2.14
C ILE A 97 -6.38 0.49 -1.19
N GLN A 98 -7.42 1.24 -0.82
CA GLN A 98 -8.48 0.71 0.05
C GLN A 98 -9.27 -0.41 -0.63
N ARG A 99 -9.54 -0.28 -1.95
CA ARG A 99 -10.23 -1.32 -2.73
C ARG A 99 -9.41 -2.61 -2.80
N ALA A 100 -8.14 -2.56 -3.11
CA ALA A 100 -7.28 -3.74 -3.15
C ALA A 100 -7.16 -4.40 -1.77
N ALA A 101 -7.08 -3.62 -0.69
CA ALA A 101 -7.09 -4.15 0.67
C ALA A 101 -8.40 -4.85 1.01
N ASP A 102 -9.56 -4.27 0.65
CA ASP A 102 -10.87 -4.90 0.81
C ASP A 102 -10.96 -6.22 0.03
N VAL A 103 -10.43 -6.26 -1.20
CA VAL A 103 -10.32 -7.50 -1.98
C VAL A 103 -9.49 -8.56 -1.25
N HIS A 104 -8.34 -8.20 -0.66
CA HIS A 104 -7.50 -9.13 0.08
C HIS A 104 -8.23 -9.70 1.30
N LEU A 105 -8.92 -8.85 2.06
CA LEU A 105 -9.70 -9.28 3.24
C LEU A 105 -10.83 -10.24 2.86
N LYS A 106 -11.66 -9.89 1.87
CA LYS A 106 -12.79 -10.73 1.48
C LYS A 106 -12.39 -12.05 0.81
N GLU A 107 -11.20 -12.11 0.18
CA GLU A 107 -10.66 -13.32 -0.44
C GLU A 107 -9.73 -14.10 0.50
N ASN A 108 -9.65 -13.72 1.79
CA ASN A 108 -8.77 -14.30 2.80
C ASN A 108 -7.29 -14.37 2.36
N ARG A 109 -6.81 -13.32 1.70
CA ARG A 109 -5.40 -13.19 1.29
C ARG A 109 -4.62 -12.39 2.33
N PRO A 110 -3.32 -12.66 2.50
CA PRO A 110 -2.47 -11.91 3.42
C PRO A 110 -2.52 -10.41 3.14
N LEU A 111 -2.81 -9.61 4.17
CA LEU A 111 -2.77 -8.15 4.15
C LEU A 111 -1.98 -7.66 5.35
N VAL A 112 -0.88 -6.96 5.10
CA VAL A 112 -0.05 -6.35 6.13
C VAL A 112 -0.22 -4.83 6.09
N LEU A 113 -0.59 -4.25 7.21
CA LEU A 113 -0.74 -2.81 7.38
C LEU A 113 0.36 -2.31 8.33
N VAL A 114 1.14 -1.32 7.88
CA VAL A 114 2.28 -0.76 8.62
C VAL A 114 1.94 0.66 9.07
N PRO A 115 1.21 0.85 10.20
CA PRO A 115 0.90 2.17 10.71
C PRO A 115 2.16 2.89 11.22
N ARG A 116 2.19 4.22 11.03
CA ARG A 116 3.24 5.12 11.53
C ARG A 116 2.58 6.32 12.20
N GLU A 117 2.00 6.07 13.36
CA GLU A 117 1.27 7.07 14.13
C GLU A 117 1.66 6.98 15.61
N THR A 118 1.92 8.11 16.24
CA THR A 118 2.14 8.20 17.70
C THR A 118 1.90 9.62 18.17
N PRO A 119 1.17 9.86 19.30
CA PRO A 119 0.41 8.85 20.07
C PRO A 119 -0.83 8.35 19.32
N LEU A 120 -1.35 7.21 19.71
CA LEU A 120 -2.57 6.62 19.13
C LEU A 120 -3.82 7.10 19.89
N SER A 121 -4.84 7.54 19.16
CA SER A 121 -6.17 7.75 19.72
C SER A 121 -6.93 6.42 19.85
N LEU A 122 -7.96 6.40 20.68
CA LEU A 122 -8.85 5.24 20.80
C LEU A 122 -9.48 4.86 19.44
N ILE A 123 -9.85 5.86 18.63
CA ILE A 123 -10.41 5.64 17.30
C ILE A 123 -9.41 4.88 16.40
N GLN A 124 -8.13 5.25 16.44
CA GLN A 124 -7.09 4.55 15.67
C GLN A 124 -6.89 3.11 16.16
N ILE A 125 -6.88 2.90 17.46
CA ILE A 125 -6.78 1.57 18.07
C ILE A 125 -7.98 0.70 17.66
N ASP A 126 -9.20 1.22 17.68
CA ASP A 126 -10.41 0.52 17.26
C ASP A 126 -10.40 0.18 15.77
N ASN A 127 -9.90 1.08 14.92
CA ASN A 127 -9.71 0.79 13.49
C ASN A 127 -8.70 -0.34 13.27
N MET A 128 -7.58 -0.35 14.00
CA MET A 128 -6.59 -1.44 13.94
C MET A 128 -7.21 -2.76 14.41
N ARG A 129 -7.95 -2.74 15.52
CA ARG A 129 -8.66 -3.92 16.04
C ARG A 129 -9.65 -4.47 15.00
N THR A 130 -10.42 -3.60 14.36
CA THR A 130 -11.39 -3.99 13.33
C THR A 130 -10.70 -4.60 12.11
N ALA A 131 -9.62 -3.99 11.63
CA ALA A 131 -8.83 -4.53 10.52
C ALA A 131 -8.20 -5.90 10.87
N CYS A 132 -7.66 -6.06 12.09
CA CYS A 132 -7.16 -7.34 12.57
C CYS A 132 -8.26 -8.41 12.63
N ALA A 133 -9.44 -8.07 13.16
CA ALA A 133 -10.57 -9.00 13.23
C ALA A 133 -11.06 -9.44 11.85
N ALA A 134 -10.89 -8.59 10.83
CA ALA A 134 -11.19 -8.90 9.43
C ALA A 134 -10.08 -9.74 8.74
N GLY A 135 -8.92 -9.95 9.37
CA GLY A 135 -7.84 -10.80 8.86
C GLY A 135 -6.54 -10.07 8.49
N ALA A 136 -6.45 -8.75 8.70
CA ALA A 136 -5.20 -8.02 8.46
C ALA A 136 -4.18 -8.27 9.57
N THR A 137 -2.90 -8.24 9.21
CA THR A 137 -1.78 -8.17 10.16
C THR A 137 -1.38 -6.71 10.35
N ILE A 138 -1.38 -6.22 11.58
CA ILE A 138 -0.86 -4.89 11.92
C ILE A 138 0.60 -5.03 12.35
N LEU A 139 1.49 -4.33 11.64
CA LEU A 139 2.92 -4.31 11.91
C LEU A 139 3.36 -2.86 12.16
N PRO A 140 3.32 -2.36 13.41
CA PRO A 140 3.71 -0.98 13.71
C PRO A 140 5.17 -0.73 13.32
N ALA A 141 5.42 0.38 12.60
CA ALA A 141 6.78 0.81 12.33
C ALA A 141 7.36 1.45 13.60
N HIS A 142 8.46 0.90 14.08
CA HIS A 142 9.28 1.54 15.11
C HIS A 142 10.27 2.47 14.41
N CYS A 143 10.15 3.77 14.68
CA CYS A 143 11.08 4.81 14.23
C CYS A 143 12.06 5.14 15.34
#